data_1ee4190aedbe01adb7cd31ad5b94e350
#
_entry.id   1ee4190aedbe01adb7cd31ad5b94e350
#
_cell.length_a   1.000
_cell.length_b   1.000
_cell.length_c   1.000
_cell.angle_alpha   90.00
_cell.angle_beta   90.00
_cell.angle_gamma   90.00
#
_symmetry.space_group_name_H-M   'P 1'
#
loop_
_entity.id
_entity.type
_entity.pdbx_description
1 polymer ?
#
loop_
_entity_poly.entity_id
_entity_poly.type
_entity_poly.pdbx_seq_one_letter_code
_entity_poly.pdbx_strand_id
1 'polypeptide(L)'
;VEAWDAVVVGAGISGLVAARDLAAGGLRVLVVEQRATPGGSVGQHEVAGLTLDSGAESFATRGGAVATLADELGLGARVVAPDPRGAWVQLASGAGPLPRTGLLGIPTDPWSRDVRRTIGLVGALRAVLDRVLPARVGTGSGPAGSGATLGSLVRARMGRRVLDRLVRP
;
A
#
# COMPACT_ATOMS: atom_id res chain seq x y z
N VAL A 1 28.81 -33.27 -0.20
CA VAL A 1 27.42 -32.73 -0.26
C VAL A 1 27.35 -31.61 0.73
N GLU A 2 27.08 -30.40 0.25
CA GLU A 2 26.78 -29.29 1.17
C GLU A 2 25.47 -29.58 1.89
N ALA A 3 25.50 -29.54 3.23
CA ALA A 3 24.34 -29.74 4.06
C ALA A 3 23.86 -28.37 4.59
N TRP A 4 22.60 -28.09 4.44
CA TRP A 4 21.95 -26.87 4.90
C TRP A 4 21.00 -27.22 6.07
N ASP A 5 20.99 -26.38 7.09
CA ASP A 5 20.11 -26.57 8.26
C ASP A 5 18.70 -26.05 7.97
N ALA A 6 18.59 -25.06 7.08
CA ALA A 6 17.31 -24.50 6.64
C ALA A 6 17.35 -24.07 5.16
N VAL A 7 16.20 -24.16 4.51
CA VAL A 7 16.01 -23.65 3.15
C VAL A 7 14.85 -22.65 3.17
N VAL A 8 15.12 -21.42 2.70
CA VAL A 8 14.11 -20.36 2.56
C VAL A 8 13.77 -20.24 1.09
N VAL A 9 12.51 -20.40 0.74
CA VAL A 9 12.01 -20.29 -0.64
C VAL A 9 11.45 -18.88 -0.85
N GLY A 10 12.09 -18.13 -1.76
CA GLY A 10 11.77 -16.75 -2.08
C GLY A 10 12.66 -15.74 -1.37
N ALA A 11 13.38 -14.91 -2.15
CA ALA A 11 14.25 -13.84 -1.68
C ALA A 11 13.55 -12.47 -1.70
N GLY A 12 12.26 -12.41 -1.42
CA GLY A 12 11.57 -11.17 -1.06
C GLY A 12 11.95 -10.74 0.37
N ILE A 13 11.53 -9.54 0.78
CA ILE A 13 11.91 -8.96 2.08
C ILE A 13 11.62 -9.93 3.25
N SER A 14 10.48 -10.60 3.26
CA SER A 14 10.12 -11.55 4.32
C SER A 14 11.04 -12.76 4.37
N GLY A 15 11.40 -13.33 3.19
CA GLY A 15 12.32 -14.45 3.10
C GLY A 15 13.73 -14.06 3.50
N LEU A 16 14.20 -12.89 3.09
CA LEU A 16 15.52 -12.38 3.46
C LEU A 16 15.63 -12.11 4.97
N VAL A 17 14.60 -11.54 5.59
CA VAL A 17 14.57 -11.32 7.04
C VAL A 17 14.57 -12.67 7.78
N ALA A 18 13.74 -13.62 7.36
CA ALA A 18 13.73 -14.96 7.96
C ALA A 18 15.09 -15.66 7.83
N ALA A 19 15.71 -15.59 6.65
CA ALA A 19 17.03 -16.18 6.44
C ALA A 19 18.11 -15.53 7.31
N ARG A 20 18.08 -14.19 7.42
CA ARG A 20 18.99 -13.43 8.30
C ARG A 20 18.84 -13.88 9.76
N ASP A 21 17.63 -13.97 10.25
CA ASP A 21 17.36 -14.29 11.66
C ASP A 21 17.76 -15.76 11.97
N LEU A 22 17.50 -16.68 11.05
CA LEU A 22 17.98 -18.05 11.15
C LEU A 22 19.51 -18.13 11.14
N ALA A 23 20.17 -17.40 10.25
CA ALA A 23 21.63 -17.34 10.17
C ALA A 23 22.24 -16.70 11.42
N ALA A 24 21.62 -15.64 11.97
CA ALA A 24 22.02 -15.05 13.25
C ALA A 24 21.89 -16.02 14.41
N GLY A 25 20.94 -16.98 14.32
CA GLY A 25 20.82 -18.11 15.25
C GLY A 25 21.85 -19.24 15.06
N GLY A 26 22.81 -19.06 14.14
CA GLY A 26 23.91 -20.01 13.89
C GLY A 26 23.57 -21.10 12.87
N LEU A 27 22.44 -21.05 12.19
CA LEU A 27 22.06 -22.03 11.18
C LEU A 27 22.70 -21.70 9.82
N ARG A 28 23.05 -22.75 9.07
CA ARG A 28 23.45 -22.61 7.65
C ARG A 28 22.18 -22.55 6.80
N VAL A 29 21.92 -21.39 6.19
CA VAL A 29 20.68 -21.14 5.49
C VAL A 29 20.94 -21.03 4.00
N LEU A 30 20.17 -21.78 3.20
CA LEU A 30 20.09 -21.62 1.75
C LEU A 30 18.83 -20.81 1.41
N VAL A 31 19.00 -19.72 0.66
CA VAL A 31 17.88 -18.98 0.07
C VAL A 31 17.79 -19.33 -1.42
N VAL A 32 16.62 -19.75 -1.87
CA VAL A 32 16.34 -20.03 -3.28
C VAL A 32 15.34 -19.02 -3.81
N GLU A 33 15.66 -18.43 -4.98
CA GLU A 33 14.85 -17.41 -5.62
C GLU A 33 14.60 -17.77 -7.08
N GLN A 34 13.37 -17.60 -7.54
CA GLN A 34 12.96 -17.88 -8.91
C GLN A 34 13.46 -16.82 -9.89
N ARG A 35 13.56 -15.57 -9.46
CA ARG A 35 14.02 -14.45 -10.28
C ARG A 35 15.55 -14.34 -10.25
N ALA A 36 16.10 -13.67 -11.26
CA ALA A 36 17.54 -13.41 -11.33
C ALA A 36 18.05 -12.46 -10.21
N THR A 37 17.16 -11.68 -9.62
CA THR A 37 17.48 -10.70 -8.57
C THR A 37 16.58 -10.90 -7.36
N PRO A 38 17.14 -10.82 -6.12
CA PRO A 38 16.34 -10.81 -4.91
C PRO A 38 15.59 -9.48 -4.75
N GLY A 39 14.67 -9.40 -3.78
CA GLY A 39 13.93 -8.19 -3.43
C GLY A 39 12.41 -8.36 -3.50
N GLY A 40 11.91 -9.21 -4.39
CA GLY A 40 10.47 -9.43 -4.53
C GLY A 40 9.73 -8.17 -4.98
N SER A 41 8.90 -7.59 -4.10
CA SER A 41 8.20 -6.32 -4.35
C SER A 41 9.06 -5.07 -4.09
N VAL A 42 10.23 -5.24 -3.50
CA VAL A 42 11.23 -4.16 -3.35
C VAL A 42 12.16 -4.25 -4.55
N GLY A 43 11.92 -3.45 -5.55
CA GLY A 43 12.68 -3.46 -6.79
C GLY A 43 12.78 -2.06 -7.39
N GLN A 44 13.59 -1.92 -8.42
CA GLN A 44 13.81 -0.66 -9.11
C GLN A 44 13.72 -0.84 -10.62
N HIS A 45 13.39 0.22 -11.33
CA HIS A 45 13.44 0.32 -12.79
C HIS A 45 13.87 1.72 -13.19
N GLU A 46 14.42 1.84 -14.38
CA GLU A 46 14.83 3.12 -14.92
C GLU A 46 13.79 3.68 -15.89
N VAL A 47 13.45 4.96 -15.70
CA VAL A 47 12.56 5.71 -16.58
C VAL A 47 13.22 7.05 -16.90
N ALA A 48 13.54 7.29 -18.16
CA ALA A 48 14.16 8.54 -18.63
C ALA A 48 15.42 8.96 -17.85
N GLY A 49 16.25 7.98 -17.47
CA GLY A 49 17.49 8.22 -16.69
C GLY A 49 17.27 8.42 -15.19
N LEU A 50 16.06 8.22 -14.69
CA LEU A 50 15.73 8.25 -13.27
C LEU A 50 15.51 6.83 -12.77
N THR A 51 16.15 6.48 -11.67
CA THR A 51 15.89 5.23 -10.95
C THR A 51 14.67 5.42 -10.07
N LEU A 52 13.62 4.64 -10.34
CA LEU A 52 12.35 4.68 -9.62
C LEU A 52 12.07 3.32 -8.97
N ASP A 53 11.40 3.33 -7.83
CA ASP A 53 10.92 2.11 -7.22
C ASP A 53 9.83 1.45 -8.07
N SER A 54 9.88 0.14 -8.24
CA SER A 54 8.94 -0.63 -9.08
C SER A 54 7.81 -1.30 -8.29
N GLY A 55 7.79 -1.11 -6.99
CA GLY A 55 6.81 -1.73 -6.09
C GLY A 55 6.70 -1.00 -4.78
N ALA A 56 7.30 -1.53 -3.72
CA ALA A 56 7.28 -0.89 -2.42
C ALA A 56 8.27 0.30 -2.38
N GLU A 57 7.75 1.50 -2.34
CA GLU A 57 8.51 2.77 -2.33
C GLU A 57 8.59 3.43 -0.95
N SER A 58 7.74 3.01 -0.03
CA SER A 58 7.69 3.59 1.31
C SER A 58 7.21 2.59 2.35
N PHE A 59 7.45 2.89 3.60
CA PHE A 59 6.95 2.09 4.71
C PHE A 59 6.33 2.99 5.79
N ALA A 60 5.38 2.41 6.54
CA ALA A 60 4.75 3.11 7.65
C ALA A 60 5.69 3.15 8.88
N THR A 61 5.86 4.31 9.46
CA THR A 61 6.65 4.47 10.71
C THR A 61 5.94 3.89 11.94
N ARG A 62 4.65 3.59 11.82
CA ARG A 62 3.87 2.98 12.89
C ARG A 62 4.38 1.55 13.15
N GLY A 63 4.70 1.25 14.41
CA GLY A 63 5.21 -0.07 14.82
C GLY A 63 6.72 -0.23 14.77
N GLY A 64 7.46 0.64 14.07
CA GLY A 64 8.92 0.75 14.11
C GLY A 64 9.73 -0.39 13.48
N ALA A 65 9.14 -1.55 13.17
CA ALA A 65 9.88 -2.76 12.77
C ALA A 65 10.82 -2.54 11.56
N VAL A 66 10.37 -1.81 10.54
CA VAL A 66 11.20 -1.54 9.35
C VAL A 66 12.30 -0.53 9.67
N ALA A 67 12.00 0.48 10.48
CA ALA A 67 13.00 1.45 10.92
C ALA A 67 14.09 0.76 11.77
N THR A 68 13.70 -0.08 12.71
CA THR A 68 14.64 -0.88 13.52
C THR A 68 15.53 -1.76 12.64
N LEU A 69 14.93 -2.47 11.66
CA LEU A 69 15.71 -3.27 10.73
C LEU A 69 16.69 -2.42 9.91
N ALA A 70 16.26 -1.24 9.45
CA ALA A 70 17.13 -0.32 8.73
C ALA A 70 18.32 0.14 9.59
N ASP A 71 18.09 0.45 10.87
CA ASP A 71 19.14 0.81 11.82
C ASP A 71 20.13 -0.33 12.03
N GLU A 72 19.63 -1.56 12.25
CA GLU A 72 20.45 -2.76 12.40
C GLU A 72 21.32 -3.07 11.18
N LEU A 73 20.82 -2.72 9.98
CA LEU A 73 21.55 -2.86 8.71
C LEU A 73 22.44 -1.66 8.37
N GLY A 74 22.54 -0.65 9.26
CA GLY A 74 23.32 0.56 9.02
C GLY A 74 22.71 1.51 7.97
N LEU A 75 21.41 1.34 7.68
CA LEU A 75 20.67 2.12 6.69
C LEU A 75 19.83 3.26 7.30
N GLY A 76 19.82 3.41 8.62
CA GLY A 76 18.97 4.39 9.31
C GLY A 76 19.12 5.82 8.80
N ALA A 77 20.37 6.27 8.55
CA ALA A 77 20.63 7.59 7.98
C ALA A 77 20.13 7.80 6.53
N ARG A 78 19.75 6.72 5.84
CA ARG A 78 19.18 6.76 4.48
C ARG A 78 17.65 6.81 4.48
N VAL A 79 17.02 6.63 5.62
CA VAL A 79 15.58 6.74 5.77
C VAL A 79 15.20 8.21 5.75
N VAL A 80 14.40 8.61 4.77
CA VAL A 80 13.97 10.00 4.57
C VAL A 80 12.44 10.08 4.63
N ALA A 81 11.94 11.19 5.15
CA ALA A 81 10.51 11.46 5.09
C ALA A 81 10.11 11.84 3.67
N PRO A 82 8.92 11.43 3.20
CA PRO A 82 8.41 11.85 1.90
C PRO A 82 8.11 13.36 1.88
N ASP A 83 8.08 13.93 0.67
CA ASP A 83 7.73 15.33 0.48
C ASP A 83 6.33 15.63 1.05
N PRO A 84 6.17 16.69 1.88
CA PRO A 84 4.91 17.03 2.53
C PRO A 84 3.80 17.50 1.57
N ARG A 85 4.08 17.64 0.27
CA ARG A 85 3.07 18.01 -0.75
C ARG A 85 1.95 16.99 -0.90
N GLY A 86 2.09 15.79 -0.37
CA GLY A 86 1.10 14.73 -0.39
C GLY A 86 1.17 13.85 -1.64
N ALA A 87 0.39 12.78 -1.61
CA ALA A 87 0.32 11.83 -2.71
C ALA A 87 -0.62 12.30 -3.82
N TRP A 88 -0.34 11.87 -5.04
CA TRP A 88 -1.13 12.14 -6.24
C TRP A 88 -1.57 10.83 -6.89
N VAL A 89 -2.70 10.88 -7.56
CA VAL A 89 -3.21 9.77 -8.37
C VAL A 89 -3.26 10.18 -9.84
N GLN A 90 -2.76 9.31 -10.72
CA GLN A 90 -2.93 9.44 -12.16
C GLN A 90 -4.17 8.66 -12.59
N LEU A 91 -5.14 9.37 -13.15
CA LEU A 91 -6.37 8.82 -13.71
C LEU A 91 -6.37 8.99 -15.22
N ALA A 92 -7.21 8.26 -15.94
CA ALA A 92 -7.40 8.44 -17.37
C ALA A 92 -7.85 9.89 -17.74
N SER A 93 -8.51 10.57 -16.82
CA SER A 93 -8.97 11.96 -16.97
C SER A 93 -7.96 13.03 -16.54
N GLY A 94 -6.75 12.64 -16.13
CA GLY A 94 -5.71 13.54 -15.62
C GLY A 94 -5.28 13.20 -14.18
N ALA A 95 -4.28 13.93 -13.68
CA ALA A 95 -3.77 13.74 -12.33
C ALA A 95 -4.55 14.55 -11.29
N GLY A 96 -4.68 14.00 -10.08
CA GLY A 96 -5.32 14.67 -8.95
C GLY A 96 -4.68 14.31 -7.61
N PRO A 97 -4.77 15.19 -6.61
CA PRO A 97 -4.26 14.88 -5.28
C PRO A 97 -5.14 13.81 -4.60
N LEU A 98 -4.48 12.92 -3.85
CA LEU A 98 -5.18 12.05 -2.90
C LEU A 98 -5.59 12.84 -1.65
N PRO A 99 -6.66 12.39 -0.94
CA PRO A 99 -7.08 13.04 0.29
C PRO A 99 -5.94 13.07 1.32
N ARG A 100 -5.66 14.23 1.88
CA ARG A 100 -4.67 14.37 2.97
C ARG A 100 -5.12 13.68 4.25
N THR A 101 -6.43 13.60 4.46
CA THR A 101 -7.06 12.95 5.60
C THR A 101 -7.93 11.79 5.10
N GLY A 102 -7.67 10.61 5.61
CA GLY A 102 -8.40 9.42 5.18
C GLY A 102 -7.60 8.14 5.39
N LEU A 103 -8.24 7.03 5.12
CA LEU A 103 -7.62 5.71 5.15
C LEU A 103 -7.89 5.02 3.82
N LEU A 104 -6.86 4.46 3.18
CA LEU A 104 -6.98 3.74 1.91
C LEU A 104 -7.70 4.54 0.81
N GLY A 105 -7.45 5.85 0.72
CA GLY A 105 -8.11 6.72 -0.24
C GLY A 105 -9.55 7.12 0.11
N ILE A 106 -10.13 6.59 1.21
CA ILE A 106 -11.46 6.95 1.69
C ILE A 106 -11.38 8.32 2.39
N PRO A 107 -12.01 9.38 1.86
CA PRO A 107 -11.88 10.71 2.43
C PRO A 107 -12.71 10.83 3.72
N THR A 108 -12.13 11.43 4.76
CA THR A 108 -12.88 11.81 5.98
C THR A 108 -13.76 13.04 5.76
N ASP A 109 -13.32 13.95 4.87
CA ASP A 109 -14.10 15.11 4.46
C ASP A 109 -14.27 15.15 2.93
N PRO A 110 -15.46 14.74 2.40
CA PRO A 110 -15.75 14.79 0.98
C PRO A 110 -15.78 16.21 0.39
N TRP A 111 -15.90 17.26 1.24
CA TRP A 111 -15.92 18.66 0.80
C TRP A 111 -14.54 19.29 0.71
N SER A 112 -13.50 18.65 1.20
CA SER A 112 -12.14 19.17 1.11
C SER A 112 -11.75 19.47 -0.34
N ARG A 113 -10.88 20.47 -0.54
CA ARG A 113 -10.52 20.98 -1.87
C ARG A 113 -9.82 19.92 -2.74
N ASP A 114 -8.97 19.12 -2.15
CA ASP A 114 -8.26 18.01 -2.77
C ASP A 114 -9.22 16.93 -3.26
N VAL A 115 -10.15 16.49 -2.40
CA VAL A 115 -11.17 15.50 -2.76
C VAL A 115 -12.06 16.01 -3.89
N ARG A 116 -12.59 17.24 -3.79
CA ARG A 116 -13.44 17.83 -4.83
C ARG A 116 -12.75 17.97 -6.20
N ARG A 117 -11.45 18.22 -6.20
CA ARG A 117 -10.66 18.25 -7.45
C ARG A 117 -10.64 16.90 -8.15
N THR A 118 -10.58 15.81 -7.39
CA THR A 118 -10.45 14.46 -7.93
C THR A 118 -11.80 13.83 -8.28
N ILE A 119 -12.82 13.96 -7.42
CA ILE A 119 -14.14 13.32 -7.65
C ILE A 119 -15.22 14.27 -8.19
N GLY A 120 -14.96 15.55 -8.20
CA GLY A 120 -15.89 16.62 -8.64
C GLY A 120 -17.01 16.88 -7.62
N LEU A 121 -17.79 17.95 -7.85
CA LEU A 121 -18.89 18.34 -6.96
C LEU A 121 -19.96 17.24 -6.81
N VAL A 122 -20.34 16.60 -7.91
CA VAL A 122 -21.35 15.52 -7.87
C VAL A 122 -20.86 14.32 -7.05
N GLY A 123 -19.56 13.99 -7.15
CA GLY A 123 -18.95 12.95 -6.33
C GLY A 123 -18.94 13.32 -4.85
N ALA A 124 -18.61 14.57 -4.52
CA ALA A 124 -18.61 15.07 -3.16
C ALA A 124 -20.01 15.05 -2.54
N LEU A 125 -21.02 15.55 -3.25
CA LEU A 125 -22.43 15.50 -2.83
C LEU A 125 -22.88 14.06 -2.53
N ARG A 126 -22.56 13.12 -3.46
CA ARG A 126 -22.88 11.72 -3.27
C ARG A 126 -22.15 11.10 -2.06
N ALA A 127 -20.91 11.48 -1.83
CA ALA A 127 -20.12 10.96 -0.72
C ALA A 127 -20.60 11.47 0.65
N VAL A 128 -21.10 12.69 0.72
CA VAL A 128 -21.67 13.27 1.97
C VAL A 128 -22.89 12.49 2.46
N LEU A 129 -23.64 11.85 1.57
CA LEU A 129 -24.78 11.03 1.96
C LEU A 129 -24.39 9.88 2.90
N ASP A 130 -23.13 9.49 2.93
CA ASP A 130 -22.60 8.51 3.89
C ASP A 130 -22.94 8.87 5.34
N ARG A 131 -22.96 10.17 5.68
CA ARG A 131 -23.25 10.67 7.04
C ARG A 131 -24.67 10.39 7.52
N VAL A 132 -25.61 10.20 6.58
CA VAL A 132 -27.04 9.97 6.88
C VAL A 132 -27.50 8.56 6.52
N LEU A 133 -26.67 7.79 5.83
CA LEU A 133 -26.98 6.42 5.46
C LEU A 133 -26.93 5.50 6.69
N PRO A 134 -27.92 4.59 6.87
CA PRO A 134 -27.88 3.59 7.93
C PRO A 134 -26.60 2.73 7.87
N ALA A 135 -26.12 2.29 9.03
CA ALA A 135 -24.89 1.48 9.14
C ALA A 135 -24.93 0.19 8.30
N ARG A 136 -26.13 -0.39 8.12
CA ARG A 136 -26.35 -1.62 7.33
C ARG A 136 -26.13 -1.46 5.80
N VAL A 137 -26.07 -0.21 5.30
CA VAL A 137 -25.86 0.00 3.86
C VAL A 137 -24.46 -0.44 3.46
N GLY A 138 -24.37 -1.36 2.52
CA GLY A 138 -23.09 -1.91 2.01
C GLY A 138 -22.49 -3.04 2.85
N THR A 139 -23.09 -3.40 4.01
CA THR A 139 -22.64 -4.49 4.87
C THR A 139 -23.34 -5.82 4.59
N GLY A 140 -24.27 -5.84 3.61
CA GLY A 140 -25.02 -7.05 3.24
C GLY A 140 -24.11 -8.19 2.81
N SER A 141 -24.46 -9.40 3.25
CA SER A 141 -23.80 -10.64 2.83
C SER A 141 -23.98 -10.78 1.31
N GLY A 142 -22.88 -10.89 0.58
CA GLY A 142 -22.90 -11.38 -0.80
C GLY A 142 -23.40 -12.82 -0.88
N PRO A 143 -23.50 -13.42 -2.08
CA PRO A 143 -23.90 -14.83 -2.23
C PRO A 143 -23.08 -15.70 -1.28
N ALA A 144 -23.73 -16.72 -0.71
CA ALA A 144 -23.26 -17.56 0.39
C ALA A 144 -21.73 -17.66 0.55
N GLY A 145 -21.19 -17.03 1.58
CA GLY A 145 -19.79 -17.17 2.01
C GLY A 145 -18.83 -16.02 1.66
N SER A 146 -19.16 -15.08 0.78
CA SER A 146 -18.33 -13.90 0.52
C SER A 146 -18.84 -12.69 1.31
N GLY A 147 -18.12 -12.31 2.35
CA GLY A 147 -18.38 -11.08 3.09
C GLY A 147 -18.32 -9.84 2.19
N ALA A 148 -18.92 -8.72 2.63
CA ALA A 148 -18.84 -7.46 1.90
C ALA A 148 -17.38 -7.04 1.70
N THR A 149 -16.97 -6.75 0.45
CA THR A 149 -15.64 -6.22 0.17
C THR A 149 -15.59 -4.72 0.50
N LEU A 150 -14.38 -4.21 0.80
CA LEU A 150 -14.19 -2.77 0.98
C LEU A 150 -14.69 -1.97 -0.22
N GLY A 151 -14.44 -2.47 -1.43
CA GLY A 151 -14.91 -1.80 -2.65
C GLY A 151 -16.43 -1.74 -2.77
N SER A 152 -17.15 -2.83 -2.42
CA SER A 152 -18.61 -2.84 -2.42
C SER A 152 -19.18 -1.89 -1.37
N LEU A 153 -18.56 -1.84 -0.20
CA LEU A 153 -18.95 -0.93 0.89
C LEU A 153 -18.80 0.53 0.47
N VAL A 154 -17.61 0.92 -0.02
CA VAL A 154 -17.35 2.29 -0.48
C VAL A 154 -18.29 2.69 -1.60
N ARG A 155 -18.54 1.79 -2.58
CA ARG A 155 -19.46 2.07 -3.67
C ARG A 155 -20.89 2.32 -3.20
N ALA A 156 -21.37 1.50 -2.27
CA ALA A 156 -22.71 1.62 -1.72
C ALA A 156 -22.90 2.89 -0.89
N ARG A 157 -21.90 3.23 -0.06
CA ARG A 157 -21.98 4.35 0.87
C ARG A 157 -21.57 5.68 0.25
N MET A 158 -20.44 5.73 -0.44
CA MET A 158 -19.83 6.98 -0.94
C MET A 158 -19.93 7.15 -2.46
N GLY A 159 -20.30 6.08 -3.17
CA GLY A 159 -20.54 6.10 -4.62
C GLY A 159 -19.31 5.72 -5.46
N ARG A 160 -19.56 5.53 -6.77
CA ARG A 160 -18.56 5.03 -7.72
C ARG A 160 -17.35 5.96 -7.86
N ARG A 161 -17.54 7.27 -7.85
CA ARG A 161 -16.44 8.22 -8.06
C ARG A 161 -15.40 8.17 -6.95
N VAL A 162 -15.81 7.96 -5.70
CA VAL A 162 -14.87 7.73 -4.58
C VAL A 162 -14.13 6.42 -4.80
N LEU A 163 -14.86 5.33 -5.11
CA LEU A 163 -14.24 4.04 -5.35
C LEU A 163 -13.22 4.07 -6.49
N ASP A 164 -13.65 4.57 -7.66
CA ASP A 164 -12.87 4.42 -8.91
C ASP A 164 -11.75 5.47 -9.05
N ARG A 165 -11.78 6.58 -8.29
CA ARG A 165 -10.80 7.66 -8.40
C ARG A 165 -9.92 7.87 -7.18
N LEU A 166 -10.29 7.33 -6.02
CA LEU A 166 -9.54 7.51 -4.78
C LEU A 166 -9.12 6.20 -4.12
N VAL A 167 -9.92 5.12 -4.25
CA VAL A 167 -9.69 3.87 -3.51
C VAL A 167 -9.06 2.79 -4.39
N ARG A 168 -9.39 2.75 -5.68
CA ARG A 168 -8.88 1.74 -6.62
C ARG A 168 -7.66 2.12 -7.44
N PRO A 169 -7.32 3.40 -7.61
CA PRO A 169 -6.16 3.77 -8.44
C PRO A 169 -4.88 3.11 -8.00
#